data_21d945aaeed4fb07260886112629ae51
#
_entry.id   21d945aaeed4fb07260886112629ae51
#
_cell.length_a   1.000
_cell.length_b   1.000
_cell.length_c   1.000
_cell.angle_alpha   90.00
_cell.angle_beta   90.00
_cell.angle_gamma   90.00
#
_symmetry.space_group_name_H-M   'P 1'
#
loop_
_entity.id
_entity.type
_entity.pdbx_description
1 polymer ?
#
loop_
_entity_poly.entity_id
_entity_poly.type
_entity_poly.pdbx_seq_one_letter_code
_entity_poly.pdbx_strand_id
1 'polypeptide(L)'
;MRAIGVAAAISPPAIGTWPVIRVLAVVGYLVGFVAQCLWWGWPTDTLLIFGWLSAGVLCWNVGQPWRASLRWVLDWGPVLALLVGYDYSRGVAAHGLAPHVTAMIWADELLAGGRLPTLWLQQHLYDPRRAHWWDVLASVVYLSHFLAVPGVATVLWLRRRQLWLAFVRRWLCLAIAGVATYLVFPAAPPWWASVHGYLGKHVERLSARGWAGLGLDSTGPLFDQGQALANPIAAMPSLHAAFSMFLAVFFLPTVSRRWRLLLLAYPLAMMFTVLYCAEHYLVDVLAGWGYVLVTLVLVGIGERWWQHNIGLTDPGRHCRQPTALPVTTAVCSPGPHRYLRC
;
A
#
# COMPACT_ATOMS: atom_id res chain seq x y z
N MET A 1 36.16 -18.24 -4.53
CA MET A 1 34.97 -17.38 -4.69
C MET A 1 34.24 -17.35 -3.36
N ARG A 2 34.34 -16.23 -2.65
CA ARG A 2 33.74 -16.06 -1.32
C ARG A 2 32.25 -15.79 -1.50
N ALA A 3 31.42 -16.63 -0.90
CA ALA A 3 30.00 -16.41 -0.78
C ALA A 3 29.78 -15.05 -0.11
N ILE A 4 29.05 -14.16 -0.79
CA ILE A 4 28.57 -12.92 -0.21
C ILE A 4 27.66 -13.34 0.95
N GLY A 5 28.12 -13.00 2.14
CA GLY A 5 27.49 -13.40 3.38
C GLY A 5 25.98 -13.08 3.37
N VAL A 6 25.19 -14.08 3.65
CA VAL A 6 23.78 -13.99 3.99
C VAL A 6 23.64 -12.87 5.00
N ALA A 7 22.94 -11.80 4.62
CA ALA A 7 22.62 -10.72 5.53
C ALA A 7 21.95 -11.35 6.76
N ALA A 8 22.61 -11.22 7.91
CA ALA A 8 22.10 -11.69 9.17
C ALA A 8 20.66 -11.17 9.31
N ALA A 9 19.71 -12.06 9.32
CA ALA A 9 18.33 -11.75 9.70
C ALA A 9 18.43 -11.04 11.05
N ILE A 10 17.84 -9.86 11.16
CA ILE A 10 17.67 -9.20 12.46
C ILE A 10 16.71 -10.11 13.23
N SER A 11 17.26 -11.09 13.94
CA SER A 11 16.48 -11.88 14.88
C SER A 11 15.95 -10.91 15.94
N PRO A 12 14.65 -10.91 16.24
CA PRO A 12 14.16 -10.12 17.36
C PRO A 12 14.93 -10.58 18.61
N PRO A 13 15.49 -9.65 19.40
CA PRO A 13 16.20 -10.03 20.63
C PRO A 13 15.23 -10.75 21.54
N ALA A 14 15.70 -11.85 22.16
CA ALA A 14 14.96 -12.56 23.17
C ALA A 14 14.50 -11.58 24.26
N ILE A 15 13.25 -11.70 24.71
CA ILE A 15 12.55 -10.75 25.60
C ILE A 15 13.27 -10.45 26.93
N GLY A 16 14.41 -11.07 27.20
CA GLY A 16 15.20 -10.89 28.46
C GLY A 16 16.50 -10.09 28.33
N THR A 17 16.90 -9.63 27.16
CA THR A 17 18.26 -9.08 26.93
C THR A 17 18.30 -7.63 26.45
N TRP A 18 17.23 -6.85 26.65
CA TRP A 18 17.20 -5.45 26.21
C TRP A 18 18.06 -4.58 27.14
N PRO A 19 18.99 -3.77 26.60
CA PRO A 19 19.67 -2.78 27.40
C PRO A 19 18.67 -1.83 28.04
N VAL A 20 18.85 -1.49 29.30
CA VAL A 20 17.96 -0.57 30.06
C VAL A 20 17.73 0.73 29.28
N ILE A 21 18.76 1.28 28.65
CA ILE A 21 18.66 2.51 27.85
C ILE A 21 17.64 2.37 26.71
N ARG A 22 17.56 1.21 26.04
CA ARG A 22 16.59 0.97 24.98
C ARG A 22 15.16 0.96 25.55
N VAL A 23 14.96 0.30 26.67
CA VAL A 23 13.65 0.27 27.35
C VAL A 23 13.22 1.68 27.70
N LEU A 24 14.12 2.49 28.31
CA LEU A 24 13.85 3.89 28.64
C LEU A 24 13.54 4.73 27.40
N ALA A 25 14.27 4.54 26.31
CA ALA A 25 14.01 5.24 25.04
C ALA A 25 12.63 4.89 24.46
N VAL A 26 12.24 3.61 24.46
CA VAL A 26 10.92 3.17 23.98
C VAL A 26 9.80 3.67 24.89
N VAL A 27 9.98 3.63 26.20
CA VAL A 27 9.01 4.18 27.17
C VAL A 27 8.86 5.69 26.97
N GLY A 28 9.98 6.42 26.87
CA GLY A 28 9.96 7.86 26.59
C GLY A 28 9.25 8.20 25.29
N TYR A 29 9.50 7.42 24.22
CA TYR A 29 8.78 7.52 22.94
C TYR A 29 7.27 7.33 23.10
N LEU A 30 6.84 6.27 23.79
CA LEU A 30 5.41 5.99 24.00
C LEU A 30 4.73 7.07 24.84
N VAL A 31 5.39 7.54 25.91
CA VAL A 31 4.89 8.66 26.73
C VAL A 31 4.77 9.94 25.90
N GLY A 32 5.79 10.27 25.11
CA GLY A 32 5.76 11.43 24.23
C GLY A 32 4.67 11.35 23.15
N PHE A 33 4.45 10.15 22.56
CA PHE A 33 3.37 9.93 21.59
C PHE A 33 1.97 10.07 22.23
N VAL A 34 1.78 9.50 23.42
CA VAL A 34 0.53 9.65 24.18
C VAL A 34 0.30 11.13 24.53
N ALA A 35 1.32 11.84 24.99
CA ALA A 35 1.24 13.26 25.29
C ALA A 35 0.86 14.08 24.04
N GLN A 36 1.49 13.77 22.86
CA GLN A 36 1.09 14.36 21.59
C GLN A 36 -0.41 14.16 21.32
N CYS A 37 -0.91 12.93 21.48
CA CYS A 37 -2.31 12.61 21.21
C CYS A 37 -3.27 13.33 22.19
N LEU A 38 -2.87 13.49 23.46
CA LEU A 38 -3.70 14.15 24.48
C LEU A 38 -3.75 15.67 24.34
N TRP A 39 -2.64 16.33 23.97
CA TRP A 39 -2.56 17.79 23.94
C TRP A 39 -2.80 18.41 22.57
N TRP A 40 -2.36 17.74 21.49
CA TRP A 40 -2.48 18.23 20.11
C TRP A 40 -3.35 17.36 19.21
N GLY A 41 -3.90 16.27 19.76
CA GLY A 41 -4.67 15.30 18.98
C GLY A 41 -3.81 14.30 18.22
N TRP A 42 -4.48 13.45 17.47
CA TRP A 42 -3.82 12.43 16.63
C TRP A 42 -3.00 13.09 15.54
N PRO A 43 -1.75 12.63 15.26
CA PRO A 43 -0.96 13.19 14.18
C PRO A 43 -1.63 12.89 12.84
N THR A 44 -2.06 13.92 12.13
CA THR A 44 -2.69 13.82 10.80
C THR A 44 -1.76 14.29 9.68
N ASP A 45 -0.74 15.07 10.02
CA ASP A 45 0.25 15.56 9.08
C ASP A 45 1.26 14.46 8.71
N THR A 46 1.52 14.28 7.41
CA THR A 46 2.39 13.23 6.87
C THR A 46 3.81 13.29 7.45
N LEU A 47 4.38 14.50 7.59
CA LEU A 47 5.72 14.66 8.14
C LEU A 47 5.75 14.34 9.62
N LEU A 48 4.71 14.72 10.36
CA LEU A 48 4.58 14.42 11.79
C LEU A 48 4.41 12.91 12.04
N ILE A 49 3.56 12.24 11.26
CA ILE A 49 3.42 10.77 11.30
C ILE A 49 4.77 10.10 11.03
N PHE A 50 5.46 10.54 10.00
CA PHE A 50 6.76 9.97 9.68
C PHE A 50 7.83 10.29 10.74
N GLY A 51 7.79 11.49 11.32
CA GLY A 51 8.63 11.85 12.44
C GLY A 51 8.45 10.89 13.62
N TRP A 52 7.23 10.59 13.99
CA TRP A 52 6.90 9.62 15.05
C TRP A 52 7.33 8.20 14.69
N LEU A 53 7.10 7.75 13.46
CA LEU A 53 7.57 6.42 13.01
C LEU A 53 9.10 6.34 13.04
N SER A 54 9.78 7.39 12.58
CA SER A 54 11.25 7.47 12.61
C SER A 54 11.78 7.44 14.05
N ALA A 55 11.20 8.24 14.93
CA ALA A 55 11.56 8.26 16.34
C ALA A 55 11.37 6.88 17.00
N GLY A 56 10.27 6.20 16.71
CA GLY A 56 10.03 4.83 17.20
C GLY A 56 11.09 3.84 16.75
N VAL A 57 11.48 3.89 15.47
CA VAL A 57 12.55 3.02 14.94
C VAL A 57 13.91 3.38 15.54
N LEU A 58 14.22 4.66 15.72
CA LEU A 58 15.47 5.11 16.37
C LEU A 58 15.53 4.64 17.83
N CYS A 59 14.45 4.79 18.60
CA CYS A 59 14.36 4.29 19.98
C CYS A 59 14.53 2.77 20.06
N TRP A 60 13.92 2.04 19.11
CA TRP A 60 14.08 0.58 19.01
C TRP A 60 15.51 0.17 18.70
N ASN A 61 16.22 0.95 17.86
CA ASN A 61 17.60 0.69 17.46
C ASN A 61 18.65 1.18 18.46
N VAL A 62 18.28 1.75 19.61
CA VAL A 62 19.22 2.16 20.63
C VAL A 62 20.09 0.96 21.05
N GLY A 63 21.41 1.15 21.01
CA GLY A 63 22.39 0.08 21.26
C GLY A 63 22.70 -0.83 20.07
N GLN A 64 22.05 -0.61 18.91
CA GLN A 64 22.42 -1.26 17.65
C GLN A 64 23.44 -0.40 16.88
N PRO A 65 24.22 -1.00 15.95
CA PRO A 65 25.08 -0.22 15.07
C PRO A 65 24.26 0.83 14.29
N TRP A 66 24.80 2.06 14.15
CA TRP A 66 24.15 3.16 13.43
C TRP A 66 23.68 2.78 12.00
N ARG A 67 24.35 1.79 11.39
CA ARG A 67 23.98 1.22 10.09
C ARG A 67 22.57 0.62 10.07
N ALA A 68 22.05 0.20 11.22
CA ALA A 68 20.67 -0.32 11.30
C ALA A 68 19.65 0.81 11.08
N SER A 69 19.86 1.97 11.70
CA SER A 69 19.03 3.16 11.52
C SER A 69 19.17 3.74 10.10
N LEU A 70 20.40 3.82 9.57
CA LEU A 70 20.64 4.26 8.20
C LEU A 70 19.92 3.35 7.19
N ARG A 71 19.95 2.06 7.39
CA ARG A 71 19.29 1.09 6.52
C ARG A 71 17.78 1.33 6.49
N TRP A 72 17.17 1.65 7.63
CA TRP A 72 15.75 2.02 7.69
C TRP A 72 15.46 3.27 6.85
N VAL A 73 16.26 4.32 7.00
CA VAL A 73 16.11 5.57 6.22
C VAL A 73 16.23 5.31 4.72
N LEU A 74 17.22 4.52 4.29
CA LEU A 74 17.42 4.21 2.88
C LEU A 74 16.27 3.34 2.31
N ASP A 75 15.71 2.46 3.12
CA ASP A 75 14.63 1.59 2.70
C ASP A 75 13.29 2.32 2.61
N TRP A 76 12.96 3.14 3.60
CA TRP A 76 11.66 3.81 3.70
C TRP A 76 11.67 5.26 3.18
N GLY A 77 12.86 5.85 3.00
CA GLY A 77 13.03 7.19 2.45
C GLY A 77 12.28 7.43 1.13
N PRO A 78 12.35 6.52 0.14
CA PRO A 78 11.58 6.65 -1.10
C PRO A 78 10.06 6.66 -0.90
N VAL A 79 9.55 5.89 0.06
CA VAL A 79 8.12 5.89 0.42
C VAL A 79 7.74 7.23 1.03
N LEU A 80 8.57 7.76 1.94
CA LEU A 80 8.36 9.09 2.50
C LEU A 80 8.39 10.18 1.43
N ALA A 81 9.40 10.16 0.56
CA ALA A 81 9.52 11.14 -0.51
C ALA A 81 8.27 11.14 -1.40
N LEU A 82 7.70 9.96 -1.67
CA LEU A 82 6.44 9.85 -2.39
C LEU A 82 5.27 10.50 -1.63
N LEU A 83 5.14 10.23 -0.32
CA LEU A 83 4.08 10.82 0.50
C LEU A 83 4.19 12.35 0.57
N VAL A 84 5.40 12.88 0.75
CA VAL A 84 5.66 14.33 0.70
C VAL A 84 5.33 14.90 -0.68
N GLY A 85 5.71 14.21 -1.75
CA GLY A 85 5.36 14.59 -3.13
C GLY A 85 3.85 14.59 -3.36
N TYR A 86 3.13 13.62 -2.81
CA TYR A 86 1.66 13.61 -2.84
C TYR A 86 1.06 14.80 -2.10
N ASP A 87 1.55 15.11 -0.89
CA ASP A 87 1.10 16.28 -0.13
C ASP A 87 1.37 17.59 -0.88
N TYR A 88 2.53 17.72 -1.50
CA TYR A 88 2.87 18.87 -2.33
C TYR A 88 1.94 19.01 -3.56
N SER A 89 1.54 17.87 -4.16
CA SER A 89 0.64 17.85 -5.33
C SER A 89 -0.71 18.50 -5.04
N ARG A 90 -1.17 18.52 -3.79
CA ARG A 90 -2.42 19.18 -3.36
C ARG A 90 -2.36 20.69 -3.55
N GLY A 91 -1.23 21.30 -3.17
CA GLY A 91 -1.01 22.75 -3.36
C GLY A 91 -0.98 23.14 -4.83
N VAL A 92 -0.38 22.33 -5.69
CA VAL A 92 -0.31 22.56 -7.14
C VAL A 92 -1.70 22.40 -7.79
N ALA A 93 -2.46 21.39 -7.42
CA ALA A 93 -3.80 21.17 -7.95
C ALA A 93 -4.79 22.30 -7.59
N ALA A 94 -4.60 22.92 -6.42
CA ALA A 94 -5.45 24.05 -5.99
C ALA A 94 -5.24 25.33 -6.83
N HIS A 95 -4.15 25.44 -7.59
CA HIS A 95 -3.76 26.68 -8.29
C HIS A 95 -3.70 26.56 -9.81
N GLY A 96 -4.01 25.38 -10.42
CA GLY A 96 -3.64 25.21 -11.82
C GLY A 96 -4.77 24.85 -12.78
N LEU A 97 -5.27 23.65 -12.74
CA LEU A 97 -6.17 23.12 -13.76
C LEU A 97 -7.58 22.92 -13.20
N ALA A 98 -8.60 23.32 -13.98
CA ALA A 98 -9.97 22.95 -13.65
C ALA A 98 -10.12 21.42 -13.69
N PRO A 99 -10.80 20.79 -12.70
CA PRO A 99 -10.93 19.35 -12.69
C PRO A 99 -11.87 18.86 -13.80
N HIS A 100 -11.56 17.70 -14.35
CA HIS A 100 -12.46 16.98 -15.24
C HIS A 100 -13.66 16.45 -14.43
N VAL A 101 -14.86 16.91 -14.73
CA VAL A 101 -16.12 16.55 -14.05
C VAL A 101 -17.05 15.84 -15.01
N THR A 102 -17.51 16.55 -16.03
CA THR A 102 -18.51 16.04 -16.98
C THR A 102 -18.00 14.83 -17.77
N ALA A 103 -16.72 14.81 -18.13
CA ALA A 103 -16.09 13.69 -18.81
C ALA A 103 -16.12 12.42 -17.94
N MET A 104 -15.93 12.56 -16.60
CA MET A 104 -15.97 11.45 -15.66
C MET A 104 -17.39 10.90 -15.51
N ILE A 105 -18.37 11.80 -15.37
CA ILE A 105 -19.79 11.44 -15.32
C ILE A 105 -20.21 10.68 -16.57
N TRP A 106 -19.90 11.24 -17.75
CA TRP A 106 -20.24 10.62 -19.04
C TRP A 106 -19.60 9.24 -19.21
N ALA A 107 -18.33 9.11 -18.88
CA ALA A 107 -17.60 7.83 -18.97
C ALA A 107 -18.22 6.78 -18.04
N ASP A 108 -18.61 7.17 -16.84
CA ASP A 108 -19.22 6.29 -15.85
C ASP A 108 -20.63 5.83 -16.27
N GLU A 109 -21.43 6.75 -16.80
CA GLU A 109 -22.75 6.43 -17.36
C GLU A 109 -22.65 5.49 -18.56
N LEU A 110 -21.66 5.70 -19.45
CA LEU A 110 -21.40 4.82 -20.58
C LEU A 110 -21.07 3.40 -20.12
N LEU A 111 -20.21 3.26 -19.12
CA LEU A 111 -19.80 1.97 -18.57
C LEU A 111 -20.93 1.24 -17.85
N ALA A 112 -21.82 1.99 -17.20
CA ALA A 112 -22.90 1.44 -16.38
C ALA A 112 -24.29 1.49 -17.04
N GLY A 113 -24.37 1.62 -18.36
CA GLY A 113 -25.63 1.55 -19.11
C GLY A 113 -26.57 2.75 -18.88
N GLY A 114 -26.01 3.97 -18.79
CA GLY A 114 -26.77 5.22 -18.67
C GLY A 114 -27.17 5.59 -17.23
N ARG A 115 -26.56 4.97 -16.22
CA ARG A 115 -26.82 5.27 -14.81
C ARG A 115 -25.51 5.38 -14.05
N LEU A 116 -25.38 6.39 -13.19
CA LEU A 116 -24.23 6.50 -12.29
C LEU A 116 -24.33 5.44 -11.18
N PRO A 117 -23.36 4.53 -11.05
CA PRO A 117 -23.37 3.49 -10.01
C PRO A 117 -23.49 4.07 -8.60
N THR A 118 -22.79 5.17 -8.31
CA THR A 118 -22.85 5.86 -7.01
C THR A 118 -24.26 6.33 -6.68
N LEU A 119 -24.97 6.97 -7.62
CA LEU A 119 -26.35 7.39 -7.44
C LEU A 119 -27.27 6.20 -7.18
N TRP A 120 -27.11 5.14 -7.97
CA TRP A 120 -27.91 3.93 -7.83
C TRP A 120 -27.70 3.27 -6.46
N LEU A 121 -26.43 3.12 -6.04
CA LEU A 121 -26.09 2.52 -4.74
C LEU A 121 -26.67 3.32 -3.59
N GLN A 122 -26.51 4.65 -3.59
CA GLN A 122 -27.03 5.48 -2.50
C GLN A 122 -28.57 5.52 -2.47
N GLN A 123 -29.24 5.54 -3.61
CA GLN A 123 -30.69 5.48 -3.66
C GLN A 123 -31.28 4.20 -3.06
N HIS A 124 -30.53 3.09 -3.08
CA HIS A 124 -31.04 1.78 -2.61
C HIS A 124 -30.51 1.40 -1.22
N LEU A 125 -29.35 1.90 -0.84
CA LEU A 125 -28.66 1.45 0.38
C LEU A 125 -28.50 2.55 1.44
N TYR A 126 -28.55 3.82 1.07
CA TYR A 126 -28.35 4.91 2.00
C TYR A 126 -29.66 5.29 2.71
N ASP A 127 -29.64 5.25 4.04
CA ASP A 127 -30.69 5.74 4.91
C ASP A 127 -30.13 6.90 5.76
N PRO A 128 -30.60 8.16 5.56
CA PRO A 128 -30.07 9.30 6.32
C PRO A 128 -30.31 9.21 7.83
N ARG A 129 -31.32 8.42 8.25
CA ARG A 129 -31.74 8.32 9.66
C ARG A 129 -30.96 7.27 10.45
N ARG A 130 -30.43 6.25 9.76
CA ARG A 130 -29.82 5.10 10.43
C ARG A 130 -28.58 4.61 9.65
N ALA A 131 -27.47 4.42 10.36
CA ALA A 131 -26.33 3.69 9.82
C ALA A 131 -26.62 2.17 9.89
N HIS A 132 -26.35 1.49 8.79
CA HIS A 132 -26.47 0.05 8.65
C HIS A 132 -25.10 -0.64 8.76
N TRP A 133 -25.09 -1.96 8.86
CA TRP A 133 -23.86 -2.72 8.98
C TRP A 133 -22.93 -2.57 7.74
N TRP A 134 -23.50 -2.32 6.57
CA TRP A 134 -22.70 -2.07 5.36
C TRP A 134 -22.02 -0.70 5.37
N ASP A 135 -22.58 0.31 6.05
CA ASP A 135 -21.88 1.59 6.27
C ASP A 135 -20.63 1.37 7.11
N VAL A 136 -20.74 0.55 8.17
CA VAL A 136 -19.60 0.16 9.02
C VAL A 136 -18.56 -0.58 8.19
N LEU A 137 -18.99 -1.58 7.41
CA LEU A 137 -18.11 -2.34 6.53
C LEU A 137 -17.41 -1.44 5.52
N ALA A 138 -18.13 -0.51 4.88
CA ALA A 138 -17.57 0.43 3.94
C ALA A 138 -16.51 1.33 4.60
N SER A 139 -16.79 1.89 5.80
CA SER A 139 -15.80 2.71 6.51
C SER A 139 -14.56 1.92 6.92
N VAL A 140 -14.71 0.67 7.35
CA VAL A 140 -13.57 -0.22 7.69
C VAL A 140 -12.75 -0.58 6.44
N VAL A 141 -13.40 -0.94 5.35
CA VAL A 141 -12.73 -1.25 4.08
C VAL A 141 -12.03 -0.02 3.53
N TYR A 142 -12.65 1.16 3.60
CA TYR A 142 -12.03 2.42 3.21
C TYR A 142 -10.77 2.72 4.04
N LEU A 143 -10.85 2.62 5.36
CA LEU A 143 -9.71 2.80 6.25
C LEU A 143 -8.58 1.81 5.97
N SER A 144 -8.92 0.58 5.58
CA SER A 144 -7.93 -0.45 5.28
C SER A 144 -6.96 -0.06 4.16
N HIS A 145 -7.34 0.84 3.24
CA HIS A 145 -6.46 1.40 2.21
C HIS A 145 -5.18 1.99 2.80
N PHE A 146 -5.30 2.75 3.87
CA PHE A 146 -4.18 3.44 4.52
C PHE A 146 -3.28 2.48 5.32
N LEU A 147 -3.80 1.34 5.73
CA LEU A 147 -3.12 0.41 6.63
C LEU A 147 -2.60 -0.85 5.93
N ALA A 148 -3.31 -1.35 4.92
CA ALA A 148 -3.04 -2.68 4.36
C ALA A 148 -1.69 -2.73 3.63
N VAL A 149 -1.42 -1.80 2.71
CA VAL A 149 -0.16 -1.81 1.95
C VAL A 149 1.05 -1.47 2.82
N PRO A 150 1.06 -0.39 3.63
CA PRO A 150 2.15 -0.13 4.56
C PRO A 150 2.35 -1.25 5.59
N GLY A 151 1.26 -1.83 6.11
CA GLY A 151 1.33 -2.94 7.05
C GLY A 151 1.97 -4.19 6.45
N VAL A 152 1.54 -4.58 5.24
CA VAL A 152 2.17 -5.68 4.49
C VAL A 152 3.63 -5.36 4.19
N ALA A 153 3.94 -4.15 3.72
CA ALA A 153 5.32 -3.72 3.48
C ALA A 153 6.18 -3.86 4.74
N THR A 154 5.67 -3.43 5.91
CA THR A 154 6.37 -3.55 7.19
C THR A 154 6.63 -5.01 7.56
N VAL A 155 5.63 -5.88 7.45
CA VAL A 155 5.78 -7.32 7.74
C VAL A 155 6.79 -7.96 6.80
N LEU A 156 6.75 -7.64 5.52
CA LEU A 156 7.72 -8.13 4.54
C LEU A 156 9.13 -7.62 4.83
N TRP A 157 9.27 -6.34 5.20
CA TRP A 157 10.56 -5.74 5.57
C TRP A 157 11.21 -6.46 6.76
N LEU A 158 10.40 -6.78 7.76
CA LEU A 158 10.87 -7.48 8.97
C LEU A 158 11.20 -8.96 8.71
N ARG A 159 10.48 -9.63 7.82
CA ARG A 159 10.54 -11.09 7.69
C ARG A 159 11.12 -11.59 6.38
N ARG A 160 10.95 -10.85 5.26
CA ARG A 160 11.23 -11.32 3.90
C ARG A 160 11.77 -10.21 3.00
N ARG A 161 12.97 -9.74 3.30
CA ARG A 161 13.58 -8.58 2.62
C ARG A 161 13.58 -8.65 1.10
N GLN A 162 13.86 -9.79 0.49
CA GLN A 162 13.87 -9.90 -0.97
C GLN A 162 12.47 -9.71 -1.56
N LEU A 163 11.46 -10.28 -0.89
CA LEU A 163 10.07 -10.10 -1.29
C LEU A 163 9.60 -8.66 -1.04
N TRP A 164 10.08 -8.03 0.05
CA TRP A 164 9.85 -6.62 0.34
C TRP A 164 10.36 -5.71 -0.76
N LEU A 165 11.59 -5.90 -1.24
CA LEU A 165 12.17 -5.12 -2.34
C LEU A 165 11.33 -5.24 -3.62
N ALA A 166 10.88 -6.45 -3.96
CA ALA A 166 10.00 -6.68 -5.10
C ALA A 166 8.64 -6.01 -4.94
N PHE A 167 8.07 -6.06 -3.71
CA PHE A 167 6.80 -5.45 -3.37
C PHE A 167 6.87 -3.92 -3.43
N VAL A 168 7.84 -3.31 -2.74
CA VAL A 168 7.95 -1.85 -2.61
C VAL A 168 8.27 -1.19 -3.95
N ARG A 169 9.13 -1.78 -4.78
CA ARG A 169 9.39 -1.24 -6.13
C ARG A 169 8.09 -1.12 -6.95
N ARG A 170 7.26 -2.17 -6.95
CA ARG A 170 5.99 -2.17 -7.69
C ARG A 170 5.00 -1.19 -7.09
N TRP A 171 4.91 -1.16 -5.77
CA TRP A 171 4.05 -0.20 -5.07
C TRP A 171 4.45 1.24 -5.35
N LEU A 172 5.74 1.59 -5.25
CA LEU A 172 6.23 2.94 -5.56
C LEU A 172 5.99 3.33 -7.02
N CYS A 173 6.28 2.43 -7.98
CA CYS A 173 6.00 2.70 -9.39
C CYS A 173 4.50 2.97 -9.63
N LEU A 174 3.63 2.15 -9.04
CA LEU A 174 2.18 2.33 -9.14
C LEU A 174 1.73 3.66 -8.53
N ALA A 175 2.20 3.98 -7.34
CA ALA A 175 1.83 5.21 -6.64
C ALA A 175 2.36 6.46 -7.35
N ILE A 176 3.60 6.44 -7.83
CA ILE A 176 4.19 7.54 -8.63
C ILE A 176 3.37 7.76 -9.91
N ALA A 177 3.00 6.69 -10.63
CA ALA A 177 2.19 6.80 -11.83
C ALA A 177 0.82 7.42 -11.53
N GLY A 178 0.16 7.02 -10.43
CA GLY A 178 -1.10 7.61 -10.00
C GLY A 178 -0.97 9.09 -9.63
N VAL A 179 0.03 9.44 -8.81
CA VAL A 179 0.28 10.84 -8.41
C VAL A 179 0.62 11.72 -9.63
N ALA A 180 1.43 11.21 -10.55
CA ALA A 180 1.73 11.92 -11.79
C ALA A 180 0.46 12.20 -12.61
N THR A 181 -0.47 11.23 -12.64
CA THR A 181 -1.77 11.43 -13.32
C THR A 181 -2.62 12.49 -12.62
N TYR A 182 -2.66 12.55 -11.29
CA TYR A 182 -3.39 13.60 -10.57
C TYR A 182 -2.90 15.00 -10.91
N LEU A 183 -1.61 15.16 -11.23
CA LEU A 183 -1.04 16.45 -11.61
C LEU A 183 -1.40 16.86 -13.04
N VAL A 184 -1.47 15.91 -13.97
CA VAL A 184 -1.72 16.20 -15.39
C VAL A 184 -3.19 16.05 -15.79
N PHE A 185 -3.96 15.30 -15.02
CA PHE A 185 -5.38 15.03 -15.25
C PHE A 185 -6.16 15.07 -13.93
N PRO A 186 -6.32 16.25 -13.30
CA PRO A 186 -7.13 16.38 -12.10
C PRO A 186 -8.58 16.01 -12.43
N ALA A 187 -9.17 15.11 -11.65
CA ALA A 187 -10.53 14.63 -11.82
C ALA A 187 -11.30 14.76 -10.51
N ALA A 188 -12.52 15.29 -10.58
CA ALA A 188 -13.36 15.46 -9.40
C ALA A 188 -14.14 14.18 -9.09
N PRO A 189 -14.21 13.74 -7.83
CA PRO A 189 -15.01 12.60 -7.40
C PRO A 189 -16.52 12.92 -7.39
N PRO A 190 -17.42 11.89 -7.31
CA PRO A 190 -18.87 12.09 -7.31
C PRO A 190 -19.37 13.02 -6.21
N TRP A 191 -18.83 12.93 -4.97
CA TRP A 191 -19.24 13.84 -3.89
C TRP A 191 -18.93 15.30 -4.21
N TRP A 192 -17.77 15.58 -4.82
CA TRP A 192 -17.38 16.92 -5.23
C TRP A 192 -18.28 17.43 -6.34
N ALA A 193 -18.55 16.62 -7.36
CA ALA A 193 -19.45 16.94 -8.46
C ALA A 193 -20.87 17.24 -7.96
N SER A 194 -21.33 16.51 -6.94
CA SER A 194 -22.63 16.73 -6.29
C SER A 194 -22.70 18.10 -5.60
N VAL A 195 -21.72 18.44 -4.77
CA VAL A 195 -21.65 19.71 -4.04
C VAL A 195 -21.60 20.91 -4.98
N HIS A 196 -20.94 20.75 -6.15
CA HIS A 196 -20.80 21.84 -7.14
C HIS A 196 -21.92 21.83 -8.21
N GLY A 197 -22.98 21.06 -8.03
CA GLY A 197 -24.18 21.10 -8.87
C GLY A 197 -24.06 20.42 -10.24
N TYR A 198 -23.04 19.57 -10.46
CA TYR A 198 -22.88 18.82 -11.70
C TYR A 198 -23.77 17.57 -11.79
N LEU A 199 -24.24 17.07 -10.65
CA LEU A 199 -25.17 15.94 -10.59
C LEU A 199 -26.60 16.42 -10.41
N GLY A 200 -27.54 15.82 -11.13
CA GLY A 200 -28.97 16.16 -11.02
C GLY A 200 -29.62 15.71 -9.72
N LYS A 201 -28.94 14.90 -8.91
CA LYS A 201 -29.36 14.44 -7.59
C LYS A 201 -28.18 14.53 -6.63
N HIS A 202 -28.52 14.81 -5.36
CA HIS A 202 -27.51 14.88 -4.31
C HIS A 202 -26.95 13.49 -3.97
N VAL A 203 -25.66 13.40 -3.77
CA VAL A 203 -24.95 12.25 -3.19
C VAL A 203 -24.14 12.72 -2.00
N GLU A 204 -24.16 11.90 -0.95
CA GLU A 204 -23.45 12.13 0.29
C GLU A 204 -22.06 11.49 0.25
N ARG A 205 -21.10 12.11 0.93
CA ARG A 205 -19.80 11.49 1.20
C ARG A 205 -19.90 10.59 2.43
N LEU A 206 -19.88 9.25 2.24
CA LEU A 206 -20.25 8.29 3.29
C LEU A 206 -19.06 7.56 3.93
N SER A 207 -17.82 7.87 3.57
CA SER A 207 -16.62 7.14 4.00
C SER A 207 -16.38 7.15 5.53
N ALA A 208 -16.86 8.18 6.24
CA ALA A 208 -16.80 8.29 7.70
C ALA A 208 -18.06 7.78 8.43
N ARG A 209 -19.16 7.54 7.70
CA ARG A 209 -20.48 7.27 8.29
C ARG A 209 -20.53 6.07 9.22
N GLY A 210 -19.80 5.01 8.90
CA GLY A 210 -19.80 3.77 9.69
C GLY A 210 -19.29 3.93 11.11
N TRP A 211 -18.49 4.94 11.39
CA TRP A 211 -17.97 5.19 12.74
C TRP A 211 -19.07 5.58 13.72
N ALA A 212 -20.03 6.40 13.28
CA ALA A 212 -21.23 6.71 14.05
C ALA A 212 -22.04 5.44 14.36
N GLY A 213 -22.13 4.49 13.41
CA GLY A 213 -22.78 3.20 13.61
C GLY A 213 -22.14 2.30 14.69
N LEU A 214 -20.88 2.57 15.04
CA LEU A 214 -20.15 1.90 16.15
C LEU A 214 -20.17 2.67 17.45
N GLY A 215 -20.89 3.79 17.54
CA GLY A 215 -20.87 4.69 18.71
C GLY A 215 -19.54 5.44 18.87
N LEU A 216 -18.76 5.57 17.79
CA LEU A 216 -17.49 6.26 17.76
C LEU A 216 -17.63 7.65 17.11
N ASP A 217 -18.65 8.41 17.53
CA ASP A 217 -19.00 9.72 16.97
C ASP A 217 -17.84 10.72 17.03
N SER A 218 -16.97 10.61 18.04
CA SER A 218 -15.78 11.44 18.18
C SER A 218 -14.67 11.14 17.16
N THR A 219 -14.71 9.97 16.49
CA THR A 219 -13.71 9.61 15.48
C THR A 219 -14.07 10.13 14.09
N GLY A 220 -15.34 10.40 13.83
CA GLY A 220 -15.81 11.02 12.58
C GLY A 220 -15.06 12.32 12.27
N PRO A 221 -15.03 13.32 13.17
CA PRO A 221 -14.30 14.57 12.96
C PRO A 221 -12.79 14.40 12.74
N LEU A 222 -12.14 13.41 13.39
CA LEU A 222 -10.73 13.10 13.17
C LEU A 222 -10.49 12.53 11.77
N PHE A 223 -11.41 11.68 11.32
CA PHE A 223 -11.36 11.10 9.98
C PHE A 223 -11.63 12.17 8.92
N ASP A 224 -12.58 13.06 9.15
CA ASP A 224 -12.91 14.20 8.27
C ASP A 224 -11.74 15.19 8.18
N GLN A 225 -11.03 15.46 9.28
CA GLN A 225 -9.80 16.25 9.26
C GLN A 225 -8.71 15.58 8.40
N GLY A 226 -8.52 14.27 8.54
CA GLY A 226 -7.61 13.50 7.68
C GLY A 226 -8.00 13.57 6.20
N GLN A 227 -9.30 13.51 5.90
CA GLN A 227 -9.83 13.65 4.54
C GLN A 227 -9.74 15.07 3.99
N ALA A 228 -9.90 16.09 4.84
CA ALA A 228 -9.72 17.50 4.44
C ALA A 228 -8.27 17.77 3.99
N LEU A 229 -7.32 16.97 4.46
CA LEU A 229 -5.94 17.00 3.99
C LEU A 229 -5.73 16.25 2.66
N ALA A 230 -6.69 15.48 2.14
CA ALA A 230 -6.57 14.82 0.84
C ALA A 230 -6.81 15.81 -0.32
N ASN A 231 -6.20 15.54 -1.48
CA ASN A 231 -6.47 16.32 -2.68
C ASN A 231 -7.91 16.05 -3.15
N PRO A 232 -8.82 17.06 -3.13
CA PRO A 232 -10.25 16.86 -3.41
C PRO A 232 -10.54 16.53 -4.89
N ILE A 233 -9.56 16.70 -5.78
CA ILE A 233 -9.69 16.49 -7.22
C ILE A 233 -8.69 15.43 -7.74
N ALA A 234 -8.28 14.50 -6.89
CA ALA A 234 -7.41 13.38 -7.22
C ALA A 234 -8.21 12.07 -7.34
N ALA A 235 -9.27 12.05 -8.17
CA ALA A 235 -10.12 10.88 -8.30
C ALA A 235 -9.56 9.85 -9.27
N MET A 236 -8.93 10.23 -10.38
CA MET A 236 -8.50 9.31 -11.43
C MET A 236 -6.97 9.23 -11.57
N PRO A 237 -6.37 8.02 -11.51
CA PRO A 237 -6.98 6.72 -11.21
C PRO A 237 -7.27 6.52 -9.73
N SER A 238 -8.23 5.66 -9.35
CA SER A 238 -8.46 5.33 -7.94
C SER A 238 -7.30 4.55 -7.35
N LEU A 239 -6.48 5.18 -6.48
CA LEU A 239 -5.43 4.47 -5.75
C LEU A 239 -6.00 3.55 -4.66
N HIS A 240 -7.22 3.78 -4.18
CA HIS A 240 -7.93 2.85 -3.29
C HIS A 240 -8.14 1.50 -4.00
N ALA A 241 -8.70 1.54 -5.19
CA ALA A 241 -8.91 0.35 -6.02
C ALA A 241 -7.59 -0.26 -6.50
N ALA A 242 -6.62 0.57 -6.89
CA ALA A 242 -5.31 0.11 -7.36
C ALA A 242 -4.54 -0.64 -6.26
N PHE A 243 -4.45 -0.12 -5.04
CA PHE A 243 -3.69 -0.74 -3.97
C PHE A 243 -4.33 -2.04 -3.47
N SER A 244 -5.66 -2.10 -3.39
CA SER A 244 -6.37 -3.33 -3.06
C SER A 244 -6.18 -4.41 -4.12
N MET A 245 -6.26 -4.06 -5.41
CA MET A 245 -5.98 -4.96 -6.52
C MET A 245 -4.50 -5.37 -6.57
N PHE A 246 -3.58 -4.45 -6.32
CA PHE A 246 -2.15 -4.75 -6.24
C PHE A 246 -1.83 -5.81 -5.18
N LEU A 247 -2.38 -5.67 -3.97
CA LEU A 247 -2.25 -6.68 -2.93
C LEU A 247 -2.78 -8.04 -3.39
N ALA A 248 -3.97 -8.05 -3.98
CA ALA A 248 -4.59 -9.28 -4.46
C ALA A 248 -3.72 -9.97 -5.51
N VAL A 249 -3.32 -9.27 -6.57
CA VAL A 249 -2.55 -9.85 -7.68
C VAL A 249 -1.13 -10.23 -7.25
N PHE A 250 -0.48 -9.42 -6.39
CA PHE A 250 0.88 -9.71 -5.92
C PHE A 250 0.95 -11.03 -5.12
N PHE A 251 -0.05 -11.28 -4.27
CA PHE A 251 -0.07 -12.48 -3.44
C PHE A 251 -0.83 -13.67 -4.05
N LEU A 252 -1.60 -13.48 -5.13
CA LEU A 252 -2.38 -14.54 -5.76
C LEU A 252 -1.58 -15.82 -6.09
N PRO A 253 -0.31 -15.73 -6.56
CA PRO A 253 0.50 -16.92 -6.83
C PRO A 253 0.97 -17.66 -5.56
N THR A 254 1.01 -16.96 -4.40
CA THR A 254 1.58 -17.48 -3.15
C THR A 254 0.54 -18.12 -2.23
N VAL A 255 -0.75 -17.81 -2.45
CA VAL A 255 -1.83 -18.33 -1.61
C VAL A 255 -2.44 -19.60 -2.20
N SER A 256 -2.88 -20.51 -1.33
CA SER A 256 -3.59 -21.72 -1.76
C SER A 256 -4.95 -21.38 -2.40
N ARG A 257 -5.45 -22.26 -3.28
CA ARG A 257 -6.67 -22.05 -4.09
C ARG A 257 -7.88 -21.59 -3.26
N ARG A 258 -8.05 -22.13 -2.05
CA ARG A 258 -9.15 -21.80 -1.14
C ARG A 258 -9.14 -20.33 -0.67
N TRP A 259 -7.95 -19.72 -0.54
CA TRP A 259 -7.80 -18.34 -0.09
C TRP A 259 -7.82 -17.30 -1.23
N ARG A 260 -7.74 -17.76 -2.50
CA ARG A 260 -7.76 -16.86 -3.67
C ARG A 260 -9.05 -16.08 -3.78
N LEU A 261 -10.19 -16.73 -3.47
CA LEU A 261 -11.50 -16.05 -3.48
C LEU A 261 -11.55 -14.92 -2.45
N LEU A 262 -11.06 -15.17 -1.22
CA LEU A 262 -11.01 -14.15 -0.17
C LEU A 262 -10.08 -12.99 -0.57
N LEU A 263 -8.93 -13.31 -1.17
CA LEU A 263 -7.98 -12.31 -1.64
C LEU A 263 -8.57 -11.44 -2.75
N LEU A 264 -9.32 -12.03 -3.69
CA LEU A 264 -10.01 -11.31 -4.77
C LEU A 264 -11.27 -10.57 -4.29
N ALA A 265 -11.87 -10.99 -3.18
CA ALA A 265 -12.99 -10.28 -2.57
C ALA A 265 -12.59 -8.89 -2.05
N TYR A 266 -11.33 -8.69 -1.66
CA TYR A 266 -10.85 -7.40 -1.14
C TYR A 266 -10.94 -6.26 -2.16
N PRO A 267 -10.39 -6.36 -3.40
CA PRO A 267 -10.57 -5.30 -4.39
C PRO A 267 -12.02 -5.10 -4.82
N LEU A 268 -12.86 -6.12 -4.79
CA LEU A 268 -14.30 -5.98 -5.06
C LEU A 268 -15.02 -5.24 -3.93
N ALA A 269 -14.68 -5.55 -2.67
CA ALA A 269 -15.19 -4.81 -1.52
C ALA A 269 -14.73 -3.34 -1.54
N MET A 270 -13.49 -3.09 -1.94
CA MET A 270 -12.98 -1.72 -2.10
C MET A 270 -13.71 -0.98 -3.23
N MET A 271 -13.94 -1.63 -4.38
CA MET A 271 -14.74 -1.05 -5.47
C MET A 271 -16.12 -0.65 -4.98
N PHE A 272 -16.86 -1.59 -4.35
CA PHE A 272 -18.18 -1.28 -3.76
C PHE A 272 -18.09 -0.08 -2.81
N THR A 273 -17.11 -0.09 -1.92
CA THR A 273 -16.92 0.96 -0.91
C THR A 273 -16.73 2.34 -1.55
N VAL A 274 -15.79 2.48 -2.48
CA VAL A 274 -15.48 3.81 -3.05
C VAL A 274 -16.60 4.34 -3.93
N LEU A 275 -17.37 3.46 -4.58
CA LEU A 275 -18.58 3.82 -5.34
C LEU A 275 -19.71 4.25 -4.41
N TYR A 276 -20.01 3.45 -3.39
CA TYR A 276 -21.07 3.74 -2.42
C TYR A 276 -20.80 5.02 -1.62
N CYS A 277 -19.55 5.21 -1.20
CA CYS A 277 -19.13 6.39 -0.45
C CYS A 277 -18.94 7.66 -1.30
N ALA A 278 -19.22 7.60 -2.61
CA ALA A 278 -19.06 8.71 -3.55
C ALA A 278 -17.61 9.24 -3.68
N GLU A 279 -16.61 8.44 -3.32
CA GLU A 279 -15.19 8.82 -3.40
C GLU A 279 -14.62 8.66 -4.82
N HIS A 280 -15.15 7.74 -5.62
CA HIS A 280 -14.68 7.46 -6.98
C HIS A 280 -15.81 7.05 -7.91
N TYR A 281 -15.62 7.28 -9.20
CA TYR A 281 -16.40 6.71 -10.27
C TYR A 281 -15.94 5.27 -10.60
N LEU A 282 -16.77 4.49 -11.29
CA LEU A 282 -16.40 3.16 -11.77
C LEU A 282 -15.22 3.23 -12.75
N VAL A 283 -15.18 4.25 -13.59
CA VAL A 283 -14.07 4.48 -14.51
C VAL A 283 -12.75 4.68 -13.78
N ASP A 284 -12.74 5.38 -12.63
CA ASP A 284 -11.54 5.57 -11.81
C ASP A 284 -11.02 4.24 -11.25
N VAL A 285 -11.95 3.38 -10.81
CA VAL A 285 -11.65 2.04 -10.31
C VAL A 285 -11.02 1.18 -11.38
N LEU A 286 -11.64 1.12 -12.57
CA LEU A 286 -11.13 0.34 -13.70
C LEU A 286 -9.78 0.85 -14.19
N ALA A 287 -9.60 2.17 -14.25
CA ALA A 287 -8.31 2.78 -14.53
C ALA A 287 -7.26 2.36 -13.50
N GLY A 288 -7.58 2.43 -12.19
CA GLY A 288 -6.70 1.99 -11.11
C GLY A 288 -6.26 0.52 -11.26
N TRP A 289 -7.17 -0.37 -11.61
CA TRP A 289 -6.84 -1.77 -11.92
C TRP A 289 -5.97 -1.92 -13.17
N GLY A 290 -6.22 -1.12 -14.21
CA GLY A 290 -5.38 -1.04 -15.41
C GLY A 290 -3.95 -0.60 -15.07
N TYR A 291 -3.79 0.40 -14.21
CA TYR A 291 -2.48 0.85 -13.72
C TYR A 291 -1.70 -0.26 -13.00
N VAL A 292 -2.39 -1.10 -12.22
CA VAL A 292 -1.75 -2.27 -11.59
C VAL A 292 -1.19 -3.22 -12.64
N LEU A 293 -1.99 -3.59 -13.65
CA LEU A 293 -1.56 -4.52 -14.69
C LEU A 293 -0.36 -3.96 -15.47
N VAL A 294 -0.45 -2.70 -15.91
CA VAL A 294 0.63 -2.02 -16.64
C VAL A 294 1.89 -1.95 -15.78
N THR A 295 1.79 -1.56 -14.51
CA THR A 295 2.93 -1.46 -13.61
C THR A 295 3.60 -2.82 -13.40
N LEU A 296 2.82 -3.87 -13.16
CA LEU A 296 3.38 -5.22 -12.97
C LEU A 296 4.11 -5.74 -14.20
N VAL A 297 3.55 -5.46 -15.39
CA VAL A 297 4.18 -5.84 -16.68
C VAL A 297 5.47 -5.05 -16.89
N LEU A 298 5.43 -3.71 -16.79
CA LEU A 298 6.58 -2.86 -17.05
C LEU A 298 7.73 -3.11 -16.07
N VAL A 299 7.43 -3.22 -14.77
CA VAL A 299 8.46 -3.54 -13.76
C VAL A 299 9.03 -4.95 -14.02
N GLY A 300 8.17 -5.92 -14.36
CA GLY A 300 8.61 -7.27 -14.70
C GLY A 300 9.51 -7.34 -15.93
N ILE A 301 9.21 -6.57 -16.97
CA ILE A 301 10.06 -6.44 -18.16
C ILE A 301 11.40 -5.80 -17.78
N GLY A 302 11.38 -4.69 -17.04
CA GLY A 302 12.59 -4.00 -16.59
C GLY A 302 13.51 -4.89 -15.75
N GLU A 303 12.94 -5.68 -14.83
CA GLU A 303 13.69 -6.64 -14.01
C GLU A 303 14.37 -7.73 -14.86
N ARG A 304 13.68 -8.27 -15.87
CA ARG A 304 14.23 -9.27 -16.79
C ARG A 304 15.35 -8.68 -17.64
N TRP A 305 15.12 -7.51 -18.19
CA TRP A 305 16.12 -6.79 -19.00
C TRP A 305 17.40 -6.50 -18.20
N TRP A 306 17.23 -6.04 -16.96
CA TRP A 306 18.34 -5.76 -16.04
C TRP A 306 19.12 -7.04 -15.72
N GLN A 307 18.45 -8.14 -15.40
CA GLN A 307 19.09 -9.44 -15.13
C GLN A 307 19.85 -9.96 -16.35
N HIS A 308 19.30 -9.81 -17.54
CA HIS A 308 19.94 -10.21 -18.78
C HIS A 308 21.24 -9.43 -19.02
N ASN A 309 21.19 -8.11 -18.90
CA ASN A 309 22.36 -7.25 -19.17
C ASN A 309 23.47 -7.39 -18.13
N ILE A 310 23.15 -7.57 -16.84
CA ILE A 310 24.15 -7.85 -15.80
C ILE A 310 24.73 -9.25 -15.99
N GLY A 311 23.94 -10.23 -16.37
CA GLY A 311 24.42 -11.57 -16.70
C GLY A 311 25.46 -11.60 -17.85
N LEU A 312 25.36 -10.65 -18.79
CA LEU A 312 26.33 -10.50 -19.88
C LEU A 312 27.65 -9.82 -19.45
N THR A 313 27.63 -9.09 -18.34
CA THR A 313 28.83 -8.39 -17.81
C THR A 313 29.64 -9.21 -16.80
N ASP A 314 29.17 -10.43 -16.43
CA ASP A 314 29.90 -11.36 -15.56
C ASP A 314 30.56 -12.47 -16.41
N PRO A 315 31.85 -12.32 -16.82
CA PRO A 315 32.57 -13.29 -17.65
C PRO A 315 32.83 -14.62 -16.95
N GLY A 316 32.46 -14.75 -15.65
CA GLY A 316 32.71 -15.96 -14.84
C GLY A 316 31.60 -17.00 -14.82
N ARG A 317 30.42 -16.79 -15.44
CA ARG A 317 29.29 -17.71 -15.34
C ARG A 317 29.21 -18.81 -16.41
N HIS A 318 30.25 -19.01 -17.23
CA HIS A 318 30.35 -20.20 -18.08
C HIS A 318 30.91 -21.41 -17.34
N CYS A 319 30.49 -21.68 -16.11
CA CYS A 319 30.77 -22.93 -15.44
C CYS A 319 29.58 -23.86 -15.53
N ARG A 320 29.63 -24.71 -16.53
CA ARG A 320 29.15 -26.10 -16.62
C ARG A 320 27.73 -26.37 -16.07
N GLN A 321 26.79 -26.44 -16.97
CA GLN A 321 25.72 -27.39 -16.80
C GLN A 321 26.34 -28.79 -16.63
N PRO A 322 25.97 -29.56 -15.59
CA PRO A 322 26.30 -31.01 -15.60
C PRO A 322 25.45 -31.64 -16.69
N THR A 323 26.13 -32.10 -17.73
CA THR A 323 25.54 -33.05 -18.70
C THR A 323 25.02 -34.24 -17.91
N ALA A 324 23.72 -34.48 -18.05
CA ALA A 324 23.09 -35.66 -17.54
C ALA A 324 23.85 -36.92 -18.05
N LEU A 325 24.45 -37.66 -17.12
CA LEU A 325 24.96 -39.01 -17.41
C LEU A 325 23.83 -40.03 -17.13
N PRO A 326 23.74 -41.09 -17.95
CA PRO A 326 22.68 -42.07 -17.82
C PRO A 326 22.87 -42.90 -16.55
N VAL A 327 21.74 -43.24 -15.94
CA VAL A 327 21.62 -44.17 -14.81
C VAL A 327 22.14 -45.54 -15.23
N THR A 328 23.30 -45.93 -14.69
CA THR A 328 23.71 -47.33 -14.64
C THR A 328 23.79 -47.71 -13.17
N THR A 329 22.94 -48.66 -12.79
CA THR A 329 22.93 -49.34 -11.52
C THR A 329 24.29 -50.03 -11.26
N ALA A 330 25.01 -49.57 -10.25
CA ALA A 330 26.12 -50.31 -9.66
C ALA A 330 25.88 -50.47 -8.16
N VAL A 331 25.65 -51.71 -7.77
CA VAL A 331 25.66 -52.16 -6.40
C VAL A 331 27.07 -52.04 -5.86
N CYS A 332 27.27 -51.30 -4.77
CA CYS A 332 28.51 -51.29 -4.03
C CYS A 332 28.28 -51.72 -2.58
N SER A 333 28.94 -52.78 -2.22
CA SER A 333 29.14 -53.40 -0.91
C SER A 333 29.90 -52.45 0.05
N PRO A 334 29.72 -52.51 1.37
CA PRO A 334 30.35 -51.62 2.33
C PRO A 334 31.74 -52.17 2.78
N GLY A 335 32.73 -51.25 2.77
CA GLY A 335 34.05 -51.47 3.39
C GLY A 335 34.53 -50.21 4.09
N PRO A 336 35.29 -50.27 5.18
CA PRO A 336 35.41 -49.22 6.18
C PRO A 336 36.66 -48.31 6.04
N HIS A 337 36.54 -47.15 6.65
CA HIS A 337 37.59 -46.19 7.09
C HIS A 337 38.40 -45.40 6.04
N ARG A 338 38.25 -44.10 6.04
CA ARG A 338 39.25 -43.12 6.51
C ARG A 338 38.78 -41.66 6.32
N TYR A 339 38.95 -40.88 7.37
CA TYR A 339 38.91 -39.44 7.38
C TYR A 339 39.86 -38.82 6.35
N LEU A 340 39.41 -37.82 5.61
CA LEU A 340 40.20 -36.67 5.21
C LEU A 340 39.30 -35.51 4.87
N ARG A 341 39.64 -34.35 5.49
CA ARG A 341 39.05 -33.03 5.29
C ARG A 341 39.38 -32.51 3.88
N CYS A 342 38.42 -31.88 3.26
CA CYS A 342 38.60 -30.64 2.49
C CYS A 342 37.34 -29.81 2.57
#